data_0b0cce2d8264b8f83951cb267ac3c052
#
_entry.id   0b0cce2d8264b8f83951cb267ac3c052
#
_cell.length_a   1.000
_cell.length_b   1.000
_cell.length_c   1.000
_cell.angle_alpha   90.00
_cell.angle_beta   90.00
_cell.angle_gamma   90.00
#
_symmetry.space_group_name_H-M   'P 1'
#
loop_
_entity.id
_entity.type
_entity.pdbx_description
1 polymer ?
#
loop_
_entity_poly.entity_id
_entity_poly.type
_entity_poly.pdbx_seq_one_letter_code
_entity_poly.pdbx_strand_id
1 'polypeptide(L)'
;MKPSLPEGISFVIPCFNSGDYLFEAVESLLQQPHAFPYEIVVVDDGSDDQSTLRAISQCAERAGVRVVRQDHSGHHAARNTGIDAASFAYIMQLDADDRLATAPELLTAGSYPDRAVKLLRVHQHLAFVHTMSRMIGDFEGLTISSYPCREELILRKHHVPTSIVYRRDDAIRGGLYDPCVRKWGDWAFAVNLIAGRFRRGAANTIVCIAGPMHEYRVHSRTRRVSDADVSEFQMTLLVVEKNLDLFRDRLSRDDSAEDIAREVLASKPSRLVDLIRMAEFDLEQALAVARQRQFSLSSPFEDLGIP
;
A
#
# COMPACT_ATOMS: atom_id res chain seq x y z
N MET A 1 15.61 26.67 -1.63
CA MET A 1 14.60 25.63 -1.94
C MET A 1 15.25 24.61 -2.87
N LYS A 2 15.18 23.33 -2.59
CA LYS A 2 15.57 22.32 -3.60
C LYS A 2 14.63 22.48 -4.81
N PRO A 3 15.13 22.37 -6.05
CA PRO A 3 14.26 22.41 -7.21
C PRO A 3 13.19 21.31 -7.11
N SER A 4 11.98 21.61 -7.59
CA SER A 4 10.93 20.58 -7.66
C SER A 4 11.39 19.47 -8.60
N LEU A 5 11.14 18.22 -8.19
CA LEU A 5 11.44 17.08 -9.06
C LEU A 5 10.61 17.16 -10.35
N PRO A 6 11.15 16.64 -11.47
CA PRO A 6 10.41 16.58 -12.73
C PRO A 6 9.13 15.76 -12.59
N GLU A 7 8.15 16.10 -13.41
CA GLU A 7 6.88 15.37 -13.48
C GLU A 7 7.12 13.96 -14.05
N GLY A 8 6.61 12.95 -13.37
CA GLY A 8 6.76 11.55 -13.70
C GLY A 8 6.55 10.69 -12.48
N ILE A 9 6.66 9.38 -12.63
CA ILE A 9 6.45 8.41 -11.55
C ILE A 9 7.67 7.51 -11.35
N SER A 10 8.10 7.35 -10.10
CA SER A 10 9.09 6.37 -9.70
C SER A 10 8.39 5.19 -9.02
N PHE A 11 8.51 4.01 -9.61
CA PHE A 11 8.08 2.75 -8.99
C PHE A 11 9.18 2.26 -8.07
N VAL A 12 8.87 2.07 -6.80
CA VAL A 12 9.84 1.60 -5.80
C VAL A 12 9.52 0.16 -5.44
N ILE A 13 10.46 -0.75 -5.68
CA ILE A 13 10.35 -2.18 -5.39
C ILE A 13 11.39 -2.56 -4.34
N PRO A 14 11.02 -2.72 -3.04
CA PRO A 14 11.91 -3.29 -2.04
C PRO A 14 12.06 -4.79 -2.32
N CYS A 15 13.29 -5.29 -2.34
CA CYS A 15 13.60 -6.67 -2.66
C CYS A 15 14.56 -7.26 -1.62
N PHE A 16 14.18 -8.41 -1.05
CA PHE A 16 15.03 -9.25 -0.22
C PHE A 16 14.65 -10.71 -0.42
N ASN A 17 15.53 -11.50 -1.03
CA ASN A 17 15.34 -12.92 -1.26
C ASN A 17 13.96 -13.28 -1.90
N SER A 18 13.55 -12.51 -2.92
CA SER A 18 12.24 -12.62 -3.57
C SER A 18 12.22 -13.60 -4.75
N GLY A 19 13.36 -14.12 -5.16
CA GLY A 19 13.47 -15.04 -6.28
C GLY A 19 13.00 -14.44 -7.61
N ASP A 20 12.38 -15.27 -8.43
CA ASP A 20 11.90 -14.89 -9.76
C ASP A 20 10.67 -13.96 -9.73
N TYR A 21 10.00 -13.81 -8.58
CA TYR A 21 8.86 -12.88 -8.44
C TYR A 21 9.26 -11.44 -8.73
N LEU A 22 10.48 -11.04 -8.38
CA LEU A 22 10.98 -9.70 -8.70
C LEU A 22 10.90 -9.42 -10.21
N PHE A 23 11.24 -10.40 -11.04
CA PHE A 23 11.18 -10.26 -12.48
C PHE A 23 9.73 -10.10 -12.96
N GLU A 24 8.78 -10.85 -12.39
CA GLU A 24 7.34 -10.69 -12.69
C GLU A 24 6.85 -9.30 -12.30
N ALA A 25 7.24 -8.78 -11.13
CA ALA A 25 6.88 -7.45 -10.65
C ALA A 25 7.37 -6.37 -11.64
N VAL A 26 8.64 -6.40 -12.03
CA VAL A 26 9.24 -5.44 -12.97
C VAL A 26 8.58 -5.53 -14.34
N GLU A 27 8.41 -6.73 -14.90
CA GLU A 27 7.76 -6.93 -16.21
C GLU A 27 6.32 -6.42 -16.20
N SER A 28 5.58 -6.59 -15.11
CA SER A 28 4.21 -6.08 -15.00
C SER A 28 4.13 -4.55 -15.09
N LEU A 29 5.16 -3.85 -14.60
CA LEU A 29 5.28 -2.41 -14.72
C LEU A 29 5.69 -1.98 -16.14
N LEU A 30 6.66 -2.68 -16.75
CA LEU A 30 7.11 -2.39 -18.11
C LEU A 30 6.02 -2.61 -19.17
N GLN A 31 5.08 -3.53 -18.92
CA GLN A 31 3.95 -3.80 -19.79
C GLN A 31 2.79 -2.78 -19.66
N GLN A 32 2.83 -1.89 -18.66
CA GLN A 32 1.82 -0.84 -18.57
C GLN A 32 1.99 0.17 -19.72
N PRO A 33 0.89 0.70 -20.27
CA PRO A 33 0.97 1.90 -21.06
C PRO A 33 1.40 3.08 -20.17
N HIS A 34 2.47 3.78 -20.56
CA HIS A 34 3.00 4.91 -19.81
C HIS A 34 2.81 6.22 -20.60
N ALA A 35 1.96 7.11 -20.09
CA ALA A 35 1.76 8.45 -20.63
C ALA A 35 2.69 9.49 -19.99
N PHE A 36 3.28 9.18 -18.84
CA PHE A 36 4.25 10.01 -18.12
C PHE A 36 5.64 9.37 -18.13
N PRO A 37 6.71 10.18 -18.01
CA PRO A 37 8.05 9.65 -17.73
C PRO A 37 8.05 8.78 -16.48
N TYR A 38 8.77 7.68 -16.51
CA TYR A 38 8.85 6.76 -15.39
C TYR A 38 10.25 6.18 -15.19
N GLU A 39 10.50 5.68 -14.01
CA GLU A 39 11.62 4.80 -13.66
C GLU A 39 11.14 3.69 -12.72
N ILE A 40 11.87 2.60 -12.67
CA ILE A 40 11.69 1.52 -11.70
C ILE A 40 12.96 1.46 -10.85
N VAL A 41 12.81 1.69 -9.55
CA VAL A 41 13.90 1.66 -8.57
C VAL A 41 13.75 0.38 -7.75
N VAL A 42 14.53 -0.63 -8.09
CA VAL A 42 14.65 -1.86 -7.30
C VAL A 42 15.64 -1.59 -6.18
N VAL A 43 15.23 -1.77 -4.93
CA VAL A 43 16.10 -1.64 -3.77
C VAL A 43 16.41 -3.02 -3.23
N ASP A 44 17.62 -3.52 -3.52
CA ASP A 44 18.12 -4.78 -2.99
C ASP A 44 18.59 -4.58 -1.55
N ASP A 45 17.83 -5.10 -0.61
CA ASP A 45 18.10 -5.03 0.84
C ASP A 45 19.05 -6.14 1.30
N GLY A 46 20.13 -6.38 0.55
CA GLY A 46 21.16 -7.34 0.90
C GLY A 46 20.80 -8.79 0.60
N SER A 47 20.15 -9.08 -0.52
CA SER A 47 19.83 -10.44 -0.95
C SER A 47 21.09 -11.30 -1.12
N ASP A 48 21.00 -12.56 -0.73
CA ASP A 48 22.07 -13.55 -0.79
C ASP A 48 21.69 -14.85 -1.55
N ASP A 49 20.42 -15.04 -1.87
CA ASP A 49 20.01 -16.20 -2.68
C ASP A 49 20.28 -16.02 -4.18
N GLN A 50 20.68 -17.10 -4.83
CA GLN A 50 21.09 -17.12 -6.23
C GLN A 50 19.96 -16.77 -7.21
N SER A 51 18.71 -17.08 -6.89
CA SER A 51 17.57 -16.79 -7.77
C SER A 51 17.28 -15.30 -7.79
N THR A 52 17.25 -14.65 -6.62
CA THR A 52 17.07 -13.20 -6.52
C THR A 52 18.22 -12.44 -7.18
N LEU A 53 19.46 -12.83 -6.95
CA LEU A 53 20.61 -12.16 -7.56
C LEU A 53 20.59 -12.25 -9.10
N ARG A 54 20.13 -13.37 -9.67
CA ARG A 54 19.89 -13.49 -11.11
C ARG A 54 18.75 -12.59 -11.58
N ALA A 55 17.62 -12.58 -10.88
CA ALA A 55 16.49 -11.73 -11.20
C ALA A 55 16.87 -10.23 -11.17
N ILE A 56 17.61 -9.79 -10.16
CA ILE A 56 18.15 -8.43 -10.05
C ILE A 56 19.02 -8.09 -11.28
N SER A 57 19.93 -9.00 -11.66
CA SER A 57 20.79 -8.79 -12.83
C SER A 57 19.97 -8.64 -14.11
N GLN A 58 18.99 -9.51 -14.33
CA GLN A 58 18.11 -9.45 -15.49
C GLN A 58 17.25 -8.17 -15.51
N CYS A 59 16.75 -7.75 -14.35
CA CYS A 59 15.99 -6.50 -14.22
C CYS A 59 16.87 -5.28 -14.54
N ALA A 60 18.13 -5.28 -14.10
CA ALA A 60 19.06 -4.17 -14.34
C ALA A 60 19.38 -3.95 -15.83
N GLU A 61 19.19 -4.96 -16.69
CA GLU A 61 19.36 -4.86 -18.13
C GLU A 61 18.17 -4.18 -18.83
N ARG A 62 17.03 -4.01 -18.12
CA ARG A 62 15.84 -3.40 -18.67
C ARG A 62 15.95 -1.87 -18.70
N ALA A 63 15.56 -1.27 -19.80
CA ALA A 63 15.52 0.19 -19.92
C ALA A 63 14.56 0.79 -18.87
N GLY A 64 15.01 1.83 -18.17
CA GLY A 64 14.23 2.51 -17.14
C GLY A 64 14.29 1.83 -15.77
N VAL A 65 15.01 0.71 -15.63
CA VAL A 65 15.22 0.03 -14.33
C VAL A 65 16.57 0.42 -13.74
N ARG A 66 16.56 0.77 -12.47
CA ARG A 66 17.76 1.09 -11.69
C ARG A 66 17.76 0.30 -10.39
N VAL A 67 18.89 -0.30 -10.08
CA VAL A 67 19.09 -1.07 -8.84
C VAL A 67 19.89 -0.23 -7.85
N VAL A 68 19.38 -0.16 -6.62
CA VAL A 68 20.08 0.41 -5.46
C VAL A 68 20.31 -0.72 -4.48
N ARG A 69 21.54 -0.93 -4.05
CA ARG A 69 21.86 -1.97 -3.07
C ARG A 69 22.17 -1.34 -1.71
N GLN A 70 21.67 -1.96 -0.65
CA GLN A 70 21.97 -1.61 0.73
C GLN A 70 22.25 -2.86 1.57
N ASP A 71 22.86 -2.66 2.74
CA ASP A 71 22.95 -3.72 3.75
C ASP A 71 21.55 -3.99 4.32
N HIS A 72 21.28 -5.27 4.66
CA HIS A 72 19.95 -5.68 5.13
C HIS A 72 19.48 -4.85 6.33
N SER A 73 18.45 -4.07 6.11
CA SER A 73 17.90 -3.10 7.07
C SER A 73 16.37 -3.20 7.20
N GLY A 74 15.76 -4.13 6.47
CA GLY A 74 14.34 -4.42 6.47
C GLY A 74 13.55 -3.63 5.43
N HIS A 75 12.37 -4.15 5.11
CA HIS A 75 11.55 -3.67 4.00
C HIS A 75 11.14 -2.18 4.12
N HIS A 76 10.92 -1.63 5.32
CA HIS A 76 10.62 -0.21 5.51
C HIS A 76 11.84 0.68 5.19
N ALA A 77 13.04 0.26 5.59
CA ALA A 77 14.27 0.96 5.25
C ALA A 77 14.50 0.94 3.73
N ALA A 78 14.29 -0.22 3.09
CA ALA A 78 14.40 -0.36 1.64
C ALA A 78 13.39 0.54 0.89
N ARG A 79 12.14 0.60 1.34
CA ARG A 79 11.14 1.53 0.77
C ARG A 79 11.58 3.00 0.92
N ASN A 80 12.09 3.38 2.08
CA ASN A 80 12.59 4.74 2.33
C ASN A 80 13.79 5.08 1.43
N THR A 81 14.74 4.17 1.29
CA THR A 81 15.87 4.30 0.36
C THR A 81 15.39 4.51 -1.07
N GLY A 82 14.38 3.75 -1.51
CA GLY A 82 13.78 3.90 -2.84
C GLY A 82 13.09 5.24 -3.03
N ILE A 83 12.32 5.71 -2.03
CA ILE A 83 11.68 7.04 -2.05
C ILE A 83 12.75 8.14 -2.11
N ASP A 84 13.83 8.02 -1.36
CA ASP A 84 14.91 9.01 -1.38
C ASP A 84 15.67 9.01 -2.71
N ALA A 85 15.92 7.84 -3.27
CA ALA A 85 16.56 7.67 -4.57
C ALA A 85 15.68 8.07 -5.77
N ALA A 86 14.37 8.22 -5.60
CA ALA A 86 13.43 8.52 -6.68
C ALA A 86 13.71 9.85 -7.38
N SER A 87 13.64 9.83 -8.71
CA SER A 87 13.92 10.99 -9.58
C SER A 87 12.68 11.80 -9.94
N PHE A 88 11.48 11.25 -9.72
CA PHE A 88 10.22 11.87 -10.12
C PHE A 88 9.35 12.32 -8.93
N ALA A 89 8.39 13.20 -9.23
CA ALA A 89 7.53 13.84 -8.24
C ALA A 89 6.49 12.90 -7.62
N TYR A 90 6.13 11.81 -8.31
CA TYR A 90 5.15 10.84 -7.83
C TYR A 90 5.81 9.49 -7.57
N ILE A 91 5.31 8.80 -6.56
CA ILE A 91 5.81 7.49 -6.14
C ILE A 91 4.67 6.48 -6.13
N MET A 92 4.98 5.27 -6.50
CA MET A 92 4.18 4.08 -6.23
C MET A 92 5.11 3.00 -5.68
N GLN A 93 4.77 2.38 -4.55
CA GLN A 93 5.42 1.14 -4.13
C GLN A 93 4.75 -0.06 -4.77
N LEU A 94 5.56 -1.06 -5.07
CA LEU A 94 5.10 -2.40 -5.45
C LEU A 94 6.00 -3.41 -4.73
N ASP A 95 5.41 -4.34 -4.00
CA ASP A 95 6.20 -5.40 -3.36
C ASP A 95 6.77 -6.35 -4.43
N ALA A 96 7.96 -6.90 -4.17
CA ALA A 96 8.70 -7.67 -5.17
C ALA A 96 8.02 -9.01 -5.56
N ASP A 97 7.02 -9.44 -4.81
CA ASP A 97 6.19 -10.62 -5.08
C ASP A 97 4.79 -10.27 -5.61
N ASP A 98 4.46 -8.99 -5.69
CA ASP A 98 3.21 -8.49 -6.27
C ASP A 98 3.41 -8.04 -7.72
N ARG A 99 2.30 -7.72 -8.41
CA ARG A 99 2.36 -7.14 -9.76
C ARG A 99 1.16 -6.26 -10.07
N LEU A 100 1.24 -5.44 -11.12
CA LEU A 100 0.10 -4.78 -11.70
C LEU A 100 -0.60 -5.70 -12.71
N ALA A 101 -1.92 -5.65 -12.75
CA ALA A 101 -2.69 -6.35 -13.75
C ALA A 101 -2.38 -5.82 -15.15
N THR A 102 -2.19 -6.74 -16.11
CA THR A 102 -1.88 -6.43 -17.51
C THR A 102 -3.02 -6.81 -18.46
N ALA A 103 -4.17 -7.22 -17.93
CA ALA A 103 -5.33 -7.61 -18.72
C ALA A 103 -5.84 -6.39 -19.53
N PRO A 104 -5.98 -6.53 -20.87
CA PRO A 104 -6.32 -5.42 -21.78
C PRO A 104 -7.59 -4.68 -21.39
N GLU A 105 -8.60 -5.37 -20.87
CA GLU A 105 -9.87 -4.80 -20.43
C GLU A 105 -9.69 -3.80 -19.25
N LEU A 106 -8.70 -4.01 -18.39
CA LEU A 106 -8.38 -3.10 -17.29
C LEU A 106 -7.57 -1.88 -17.74
N LEU A 107 -6.91 -1.97 -18.89
CA LEU A 107 -6.04 -0.94 -19.44
C LEU A 107 -6.73 -0.03 -20.46
N THR A 108 -7.99 -0.27 -20.81
CA THR A 108 -8.74 0.52 -21.81
C THR A 108 -8.81 2.01 -21.52
N ALA A 109 -8.87 2.40 -20.24
CA ALA A 109 -8.87 3.79 -19.78
C ALA A 109 -7.47 4.32 -19.42
N GLY A 110 -6.42 3.62 -19.80
CA GLY A 110 -5.02 3.86 -19.41
C GLY A 110 -4.62 3.11 -18.14
N SER A 111 -3.32 3.06 -17.87
CA SER A 111 -2.78 2.37 -16.70
C SER A 111 -3.24 3.01 -15.39
N TYR A 112 -3.28 2.21 -14.33
CA TYR A 112 -3.58 2.74 -12.99
C TYR A 112 -2.60 3.84 -12.56
N PRO A 113 -1.27 3.69 -12.70
CA PRO A 113 -0.31 4.73 -12.33
C PRO A 113 -0.51 6.04 -13.09
N ASP A 114 -0.74 6.00 -14.40
CA ASP A 114 -0.95 7.22 -15.20
C ASP A 114 -2.24 7.95 -14.80
N ARG A 115 -3.31 7.20 -14.58
CA ARG A 115 -4.59 7.78 -14.10
C ARG A 115 -4.42 8.43 -12.74
N ALA A 116 -3.67 7.79 -11.84
CA ALA A 116 -3.38 8.31 -10.51
C ALA A 116 -2.51 9.58 -10.56
N VAL A 117 -1.44 9.59 -11.36
CA VAL A 117 -0.60 10.78 -11.58
C VAL A 117 -1.42 11.94 -12.14
N LYS A 118 -2.26 11.68 -13.15
CA LYS A 118 -3.14 12.71 -13.73
C LYS A 118 -4.06 13.34 -12.69
N LEU A 119 -4.67 12.53 -11.82
CA LEU A 119 -5.53 13.00 -10.73
C LEU A 119 -4.74 13.83 -9.72
N LEU A 120 -3.62 13.33 -9.24
CA LEU A 120 -2.77 14.01 -8.25
C LEU A 120 -2.21 15.33 -8.80
N ARG A 121 -1.86 15.39 -10.09
CA ARG A 121 -1.38 16.61 -10.75
C ARG A 121 -2.40 17.73 -10.71
N VAL A 122 -3.65 17.42 -11.05
CA VAL A 122 -4.73 18.40 -11.16
C VAL A 122 -5.31 18.77 -9.79
N HIS A 123 -5.41 17.82 -8.89
CA HIS A 123 -6.15 17.96 -7.63
C HIS A 123 -5.22 17.96 -6.41
N GLN A 124 -4.81 19.15 -5.97
CA GLN A 124 -3.89 19.30 -4.82
C GLN A 124 -4.50 18.86 -3.48
N HIS A 125 -5.82 18.80 -3.37
CA HIS A 125 -6.52 18.29 -2.19
C HIS A 125 -6.44 16.76 -2.02
N LEU A 126 -6.03 16.02 -3.05
CA LEU A 126 -5.83 14.58 -2.95
C LEU A 126 -4.56 14.25 -2.16
N ALA A 127 -4.68 13.36 -1.17
CA ALA A 127 -3.55 12.83 -0.42
C ALA A 127 -2.83 11.73 -1.22
N PHE A 128 -3.59 10.76 -1.66
CA PHE A 128 -3.12 9.67 -2.52
C PHE A 128 -4.27 9.08 -3.34
N VAL A 129 -3.90 8.26 -4.31
CA VAL A 129 -4.82 7.47 -5.12
C VAL A 129 -4.51 6.00 -4.93
N HIS A 130 -5.52 5.16 -4.84
CA HIS A 130 -5.38 3.71 -4.77
C HIS A 130 -6.27 3.00 -5.77
N THR A 131 -6.12 1.71 -5.88
CA THR A 131 -6.97 0.81 -6.67
C THR A 131 -7.39 -0.37 -5.82
N MET A 132 -8.24 -1.23 -6.35
CA MET A 132 -8.60 -2.49 -5.72
C MET A 132 -7.48 -3.52 -5.90
N SER A 133 -7.42 -4.50 -4.99
CA SER A 133 -6.44 -5.57 -5.04
C SER A 133 -7.12 -6.92 -5.27
N ARG A 134 -6.57 -7.69 -6.19
CA ARG A 134 -6.91 -9.09 -6.42
C ARG A 134 -5.80 -9.98 -5.86
N MET A 135 -6.16 -11.03 -5.17
CA MET A 135 -5.20 -12.05 -4.72
C MET A 135 -4.84 -12.99 -5.88
N ILE A 136 -3.57 -13.36 -5.93
CA ILE A 136 -3.00 -14.35 -6.83
C ILE A 136 -2.09 -15.31 -6.04
N GLY A 137 -1.66 -16.40 -6.66
CA GLY A 137 -0.81 -17.41 -6.03
C GLY A 137 -1.61 -18.51 -5.37
N ASP A 138 -1.37 -18.80 -4.09
CA ASP A 138 -2.04 -19.89 -3.37
C ASP A 138 -3.52 -19.59 -3.05
N PHE A 139 -3.96 -18.36 -3.28
CA PHE A 139 -5.35 -17.95 -3.16
C PHE A 139 -5.69 -16.97 -4.28
N GLU A 140 -6.90 -17.07 -4.85
CA GLU A 140 -7.37 -16.18 -5.91
C GLU A 140 -8.63 -15.42 -5.49
N GLY A 141 -8.85 -14.24 -6.08
CA GLY A 141 -10.04 -13.42 -5.91
C GLY A 141 -9.76 -12.06 -5.29
N LEU A 142 -10.80 -11.25 -5.15
CA LEU A 142 -10.65 -9.91 -4.60
C LEU A 142 -10.31 -9.94 -3.11
N THR A 143 -9.46 -9.02 -2.67
CA THR A 143 -9.25 -8.82 -1.24
C THR A 143 -10.53 -8.26 -0.61
N ILE A 144 -10.81 -8.65 0.64
CA ILE A 144 -12.04 -8.20 1.34
C ILE A 144 -12.06 -6.70 1.61
N SER A 145 -10.91 -6.04 1.55
CA SER A 145 -10.74 -4.59 1.69
C SER A 145 -10.74 -3.84 0.35
N SER A 146 -11.18 -4.48 -0.74
CA SER A 146 -11.26 -3.87 -2.07
C SER A 146 -12.47 -2.94 -2.19
N TYR A 147 -12.43 -1.80 -1.51
CA TYR A 147 -13.41 -0.72 -1.59
C TYR A 147 -12.73 0.64 -1.33
N PRO A 148 -13.38 1.78 -1.67
CA PRO A 148 -12.77 3.09 -1.51
C PRO A 148 -12.33 3.40 -0.08
N CYS A 149 -11.06 3.77 0.08
CA CYS A 149 -10.50 4.23 1.34
C CYS A 149 -10.84 5.71 1.59
N ARG A 150 -10.96 6.10 2.87
CA ARG A 150 -11.20 7.48 3.30
C ARG A 150 -10.34 7.79 4.51
N GLU A 151 -10.00 9.07 4.74
CA GLU A 151 -9.23 9.50 5.92
C GLU A 151 -9.81 8.96 7.22
N GLU A 152 -11.12 9.05 7.41
CA GLU A 152 -11.84 8.53 8.58
C GLU A 152 -11.60 7.03 8.81
N LEU A 153 -11.62 6.22 7.74
CA LEU A 153 -11.39 4.79 7.82
C LEU A 153 -9.95 4.46 8.19
N ILE A 154 -9.00 5.22 7.62
CA ILE A 154 -7.57 5.05 7.94
C ILE A 154 -7.33 5.32 9.42
N LEU A 155 -7.90 6.39 9.97
CA LEU A 155 -7.78 6.71 11.40
C LEU A 155 -8.44 5.67 12.31
N ARG A 156 -9.33 4.84 11.79
CA ARG A 156 -9.94 3.68 12.47
C ARG A 156 -9.29 2.34 12.09
N LYS A 157 -8.01 2.41 11.65
CA LYS A 157 -7.17 1.25 11.32
C LYS A 157 -7.71 0.37 10.20
N HIS A 158 -8.31 1.01 9.20
CA HIS A 158 -8.66 0.32 7.98
C HIS A 158 -7.40 -0.07 7.19
N HIS A 159 -7.46 -1.20 6.50
CA HIS A 159 -6.39 -1.65 5.60
C HIS A 159 -6.17 -0.66 4.46
N VAL A 160 -4.91 -0.33 4.22
CA VAL A 160 -4.47 0.49 3.08
C VAL A 160 -3.66 -0.39 2.15
N PRO A 161 -3.97 -0.45 0.84
CA PRO A 161 -3.14 -1.18 -0.12
C PRO A 161 -1.71 -0.65 -0.16
N THR A 162 -0.73 -1.52 -0.37
CA THR A 162 0.69 -1.12 -0.53
C THR A 162 0.87 -0.24 -1.76
N SER A 163 0.18 -0.57 -2.85
CA SER A 163 0.32 0.03 -4.17
C SER A 163 -0.36 1.41 -4.34
N ILE A 164 -0.37 2.25 -3.31
CA ILE A 164 -0.89 3.62 -3.44
C ILE A 164 0.07 4.50 -4.25
N VAL A 165 -0.51 5.47 -4.99
CA VAL A 165 0.26 6.52 -5.70
C VAL A 165 0.11 7.83 -4.95
N TYR A 166 1.22 8.49 -4.66
CA TYR A 166 1.27 9.72 -3.86
C TYR A 166 2.39 10.66 -4.32
N ARG A 167 2.39 11.92 -3.83
CA ARG A 167 3.49 12.84 -4.09
C ARG A 167 4.68 12.53 -3.17
N ARG A 168 5.87 12.43 -3.74
CA ARG A 168 7.11 12.18 -2.98
C ARG A 168 7.31 13.19 -1.86
N ASP A 169 7.07 14.47 -2.12
CA ASP A 169 7.22 15.53 -1.11
C ASP A 169 6.28 15.34 0.09
N ASP A 170 5.05 14.87 -0.14
CA ASP A 170 4.11 14.55 0.94
C ASP A 170 4.62 13.41 1.83
N ALA A 171 5.23 12.38 1.27
CA ALA A 171 5.82 11.27 2.03
C ALA A 171 7.02 11.73 2.88
N ILE A 172 7.93 12.50 2.28
CA ILE A 172 9.11 13.02 3.00
C ILE A 172 8.66 13.90 4.17
N ARG A 173 7.72 14.80 3.96
CA ARG A 173 7.18 15.68 5.01
C ARG A 173 6.32 14.95 6.04
N GLY A 174 5.74 13.81 5.67
CA GLY A 174 5.01 12.93 6.58
C GLY A 174 5.92 12.11 7.49
N GLY A 175 7.21 11.98 7.15
CA GLY A 175 8.20 11.24 7.93
C GLY A 175 8.41 9.80 7.47
N LEU A 176 7.99 9.46 6.24
CA LEU A 176 8.29 8.18 5.57
C LEU A 176 7.72 6.93 6.30
N TYR A 177 8.21 5.74 5.94
CA TYR A 177 7.96 4.51 6.70
C TYR A 177 8.73 4.53 8.00
N ASP A 178 8.10 4.08 9.08
CA ASP A 178 8.74 3.99 10.40
C ASP A 178 9.24 2.56 10.64
N PRO A 179 10.57 2.34 10.73
CA PRO A 179 11.11 1.00 10.96
C PRO A 179 10.70 0.39 12.32
N CYS A 180 10.29 1.20 13.28
CA CYS A 180 9.81 0.72 14.58
C CYS A 180 8.42 0.07 14.48
N VAL A 181 7.64 0.40 13.44
CA VAL A 181 6.31 -0.17 13.21
C VAL A 181 6.43 -1.46 12.41
N ARG A 182 6.72 -2.58 13.10
CA ARG A 182 7.00 -3.88 12.47
C ARG A 182 5.78 -4.64 11.96
N LYS A 183 4.56 -4.12 12.17
CA LYS A 183 3.30 -4.67 11.66
C LYS A 183 2.41 -3.53 11.21
N TRP A 184 1.70 -3.71 10.08
CA TRP A 184 0.83 -2.68 9.46
C TRP A 184 1.59 -1.41 9.02
N GLY A 185 2.78 -1.58 8.48
CA GLY A 185 3.60 -0.47 8.00
C GLY A 185 2.91 0.38 6.95
N ASP A 186 2.10 -0.21 6.07
CA ASP A 186 1.36 0.53 5.03
C ASP A 186 0.28 1.43 5.64
N TRP A 187 -0.43 0.94 6.66
CA TRP A 187 -1.35 1.76 7.43
C TRP A 187 -0.63 2.92 8.14
N ALA A 188 0.49 2.63 8.83
CA ALA A 188 1.29 3.64 9.50
C ALA A 188 1.82 4.70 8.53
N PHE A 189 2.28 4.28 7.35
CA PHE A 189 2.73 5.18 6.30
C PHE A 189 1.61 6.08 5.80
N ALA A 190 0.41 5.53 5.54
CA ALA A 190 -0.73 6.34 5.13
C ALA A 190 -1.12 7.37 6.20
N VAL A 191 -1.10 6.99 7.50
CA VAL A 191 -1.32 7.93 8.62
C VAL A 191 -0.25 9.03 8.62
N ASN A 192 1.03 8.68 8.50
CA ASN A 192 2.12 9.65 8.44
C ASN A 192 1.95 10.64 7.28
N LEU A 193 1.57 10.14 6.10
CA LEU A 193 1.36 10.96 4.91
C LEU A 193 0.22 11.97 5.11
N ILE A 194 -0.95 11.52 5.59
CA ILE A 194 -2.10 12.40 5.84
C ILE A 194 -1.83 13.37 6.99
N ALA A 195 -1.08 12.97 8.03
CA ALA A 195 -0.69 13.84 9.13
C ALA A 195 0.27 14.94 8.68
N GLY A 196 1.26 14.60 7.86
CA GLY A 196 2.16 15.60 7.28
C GLY A 196 1.43 16.62 6.39
N ARG A 197 0.36 16.22 5.72
CA ARG A 197 -0.51 17.13 4.96
C ARG A 197 -1.39 17.96 5.87
N PHE A 198 -2.00 17.36 6.88
CA PHE A 198 -2.81 18.05 7.91
C PHE A 198 -2.04 19.18 8.58
N ARG A 199 -0.79 18.95 9.01
CA ARG A 199 0.07 19.96 9.63
C ARG A 199 0.38 21.17 8.76
N ARG A 200 0.14 21.05 7.45
CA ARG A 200 0.30 22.13 6.45
C ARG A 200 -1.05 22.74 6.04
N GLY A 201 -2.14 22.37 6.67
CA GLY A 201 -3.49 22.81 6.33
C GLY A 201 -4.02 22.27 4.99
N ALA A 202 -3.42 21.19 4.47
CA ALA A 202 -3.88 20.56 3.23
C ALA A 202 -4.98 19.53 3.50
N ALA A 203 -5.95 19.46 2.60
CA ALA A 203 -6.99 18.44 2.65
C ALA A 203 -6.45 17.05 2.29
N ASN A 204 -7.12 16.00 2.77
CA ASN A 204 -6.72 14.59 2.64
C ASN A 204 -7.78 13.75 1.88
N THR A 205 -8.29 14.24 0.78
CA THR A 205 -9.19 13.43 -0.06
C THR A 205 -8.41 12.26 -0.66
N ILE A 206 -9.03 11.08 -0.69
CA ILE A 206 -8.46 9.85 -1.24
C ILE A 206 -9.37 9.38 -2.37
N VAL A 207 -8.78 8.94 -3.47
CA VAL A 207 -9.52 8.44 -4.63
C VAL A 207 -9.20 6.99 -4.87
N CYS A 208 -10.23 6.17 -5.05
CA CYS A 208 -10.12 4.80 -5.52
C CYS A 208 -10.40 4.76 -7.03
N ILE A 209 -9.45 4.29 -7.80
CA ILE A 209 -9.67 3.93 -9.20
C ILE A 209 -10.28 2.53 -9.22
N ALA A 210 -11.51 2.43 -9.71
CA ALA A 210 -12.23 1.17 -9.77
C ALA A 210 -11.52 0.13 -10.66
N GLY A 211 -11.61 -1.12 -10.26
CA GLY A 211 -10.98 -2.27 -10.91
C GLY A 211 -9.79 -2.83 -10.12
N PRO A 212 -9.58 -4.14 -10.18
CA PRO A 212 -8.51 -4.82 -9.45
C PRO A 212 -7.19 -4.72 -10.23
N MET A 213 -6.59 -3.52 -10.23
CA MET A 213 -5.37 -3.26 -11.00
C MET A 213 -4.08 -3.65 -10.27
N HIS A 214 -4.18 -3.98 -8.97
CA HIS A 214 -3.09 -4.53 -8.18
C HIS A 214 -3.33 -6.01 -7.91
N GLU A 215 -2.35 -6.85 -8.19
CA GLU A 215 -2.37 -8.28 -7.94
C GLU A 215 -1.46 -8.60 -6.76
N TYR A 216 -2.09 -8.89 -5.61
CA TYR A 216 -1.45 -9.21 -4.35
C TYR A 216 -1.18 -10.70 -4.24
N ARG A 217 0.09 -11.11 -4.11
CA ARG A 217 0.45 -12.52 -4.03
C ARG A 217 0.29 -13.08 -2.62
N VAL A 218 -0.41 -14.20 -2.55
CA VAL A 218 -0.63 -14.93 -1.31
C VAL A 218 0.25 -16.16 -1.28
N HIS A 219 1.11 -16.24 -0.25
CA HIS A 219 1.96 -17.39 0.04
C HIS A 219 1.44 -18.11 1.29
N SER A 220 0.93 -19.33 1.16
CA SER A 220 0.38 -20.10 2.28
C SER A 220 1.48 -20.74 3.14
N ARG A 221 2.69 -20.92 2.59
CA ARG A 221 3.78 -21.67 3.22
C ARG A 221 4.89 -20.78 3.81
N THR A 222 4.87 -19.48 3.56
CA THR A 222 5.88 -18.55 4.07
C THR A 222 5.29 -17.62 5.12
N ARG A 223 6.08 -17.32 6.15
CA ARG A 223 5.69 -16.35 7.18
C ARG A 223 5.66 -14.96 6.58
N ARG A 224 4.55 -14.26 6.75
CA ARG A 224 4.36 -12.87 6.27
C ARG A 224 4.87 -11.88 7.31
N VAL A 225 5.15 -10.65 6.89
CA VAL A 225 5.42 -9.53 7.80
C VAL A 225 4.23 -9.28 8.73
N SER A 226 3.00 -9.49 8.23
CA SER A 226 1.77 -9.41 9.04
C SER A 226 1.69 -10.42 10.18
N ASP A 227 2.49 -11.51 10.10
CA ASP A 227 2.55 -12.57 11.12
C ASP A 227 3.61 -12.28 12.20
N ALA A 228 4.19 -11.06 12.21
CA ALA A 228 5.14 -10.64 13.22
C ALA A 228 4.51 -10.76 14.62
N ASP A 229 5.22 -11.44 15.51
CA ASP A 229 4.83 -11.57 16.92
C ASP A 229 5.18 -10.27 17.67
N VAL A 230 4.31 -9.29 17.52
CA VAL A 230 4.42 -7.97 18.17
C VAL A 230 3.06 -7.54 18.69
N SER A 231 3.05 -6.83 19.79
CA SER A 231 1.82 -6.28 20.37
C SER A 231 1.12 -5.32 19.39
N GLU A 232 -0.11 -5.66 19.02
CA GLU A 232 -0.93 -4.80 18.16
C GLU A 232 -1.18 -3.44 18.79
N PHE A 233 -1.35 -3.42 20.12
CA PHE A 233 -1.52 -2.18 20.87
C PHE A 233 -0.27 -1.31 20.81
N GLN A 234 0.92 -1.88 21.04
CA GLN A 234 2.17 -1.12 20.97
C GLN A 234 2.41 -0.53 19.58
N MET A 235 2.18 -1.31 18.52
CA MET A 235 2.30 -0.80 17.14
C MET A 235 1.30 0.33 16.85
N THR A 236 0.07 0.21 17.35
CA THR A 236 -0.94 1.26 17.20
C THR A 236 -0.56 2.51 17.99
N LEU A 237 -0.07 2.34 19.23
CA LEU A 237 0.35 3.44 20.10
C LEU A 237 1.48 4.26 19.46
N LEU A 238 2.51 3.60 18.90
CA LEU A 238 3.60 4.28 18.20
C LEU A 238 3.09 5.20 17.08
N VAL A 239 2.12 4.72 16.30
CA VAL A 239 1.54 5.51 15.21
C VAL A 239 0.70 6.67 15.72
N VAL A 240 -0.07 6.45 16.79
CA VAL A 240 -0.91 7.49 17.42
C VAL A 240 -0.04 8.55 18.09
N GLU A 241 0.97 8.18 18.88
CA GLU A 241 1.89 9.12 19.53
C GLU A 241 2.58 10.05 18.52
N LYS A 242 3.09 9.49 17.43
CA LYS A 242 3.75 10.25 16.37
C LYS A 242 2.81 11.23 15.65
N ASN A 243 1.51 10.95 15.64
CA ASN A 243 0.50 11.72 14.90
C ASN A 243 -0.66 12.18 15.80
N LEU A 244 -0.38 12.41 17.08
CA LEU A 244 -1.39 12.70 18.10
C LEU A 244 -2.23 13.94 17.79
N ASP A 245 -1.63 14.95 17.19
CA ASP A 245 -2.28 16.17 16.73
C ASP A 245 -3.40 15.89 15.72
N LEU A 246 -3.15 15.05 14.73
CA LEU A 246 -4.15 14.62 13.74
C LEU A 246 -5.27 13.81 14.40
N PHE A 247 -4.93 12.83 15.23
CA PHE A 247 -5.93 11.98 15.87
C PHE A 247 -6.86 12.78 16.80
N ARG A 248 -6.32 13.71 17.60
CA ARG A 248 -7.11 14.58 18.46
C ARG A 248 -8.05 15.47 17.69
N ASP A 249 -7.57 16.10 16.62
CA ASP A 249 -8.39 16.99 15.78
C ASP A 249 -9.54 16.21 15.12
N ARG A 250 -9.25 15.07 14.51
CA ARG A 250 -10.23 14.30 13.72
C ARG A 250 -11.20 13.49 14.57
N LEU A 251 -10.80 13.04 15.74
CA LEU A 251 -11.67 12.33 16.68
C LEU A 251 -12.37 13.27 17.66
N SER A 252 -12.09 14.60 17.60
CA SER A 252 -12.64 15.64 18.47
C SER A 252 -12.44 15.34 19.96
N ARG A 253 -11.23 14.87 20.33
CA ARG A 253 -10.89 14.41 21.67
C ARG A 253 -9.56 14.98 22.15
N ASP A 254 -9.49 15.26 23.46
CA ASP A 254 -8.25 15.62 24.14
C ASP A 254 -7.71 14.46 25.02
N ASP A 255 -7.97 13.25 24.57
CA ASP A 255 -7.60 12.03 25.25
C ASP A 255 -6.09 11.77 25.18
N SER A 256 -5.61 10.87 26.05
CA SER A 256 -4.23 10.41 25.98
C SER A 256 -3.96 9.59 24.70
N ALA A 257 -2.70 9.51 24.29
CA ALA A 257 -2.33 8.66 23.14
C ALA A 257 -2.71 7.20 23.36
N GLU A 258 -2.62 6.72 24.59
CA GLU A 258 -3.00 5.35 24.96
C GLU A 258 -4.49 5.08 24.79
N ASP A 259 -5.35 6.02 25.22
CA ASP A 259 -6.80 5.86 25.09
C ASP A 259 -7.24 5.90 23.63
N ILE A 260 -6.68 6.82 22.86
CA ILE A 260 -6.88 6.88 21.41
C ILE A 260 -6.40 5.59 20.73
N ALA A 261 -5.24 5.06 21.11
CA ALA A 261 -4.72 3.82 20.53
C ALA A 261 -5.62 2.61 20.84
N ARG A 262 -6.18 2.53 22.05
CA ARG A 262 -7.16 1.48 22.41
C ARG A 262 -8.43 1.58 21.57
N GLU A 263 -8.95 2.80 21.38
CA GLU A 263 -10.14 3.00 20.54
C GLU A 263 -9.87 2.69 19.06
N VAL A 264 -8.75 3.15 18.52
CA VAL A 264 -8.34 2.84 17.14
C VAL A 264 -8.22 1.33 16.93
N LEU A 265 -7.66 0.62 17.89
CA LEU A 265 -7.55 -0.83 17.82
C LEU A 265 -8.91 -1.51 17.92
N ALA A 266 -9.77 -1.07 18.82
CA ALA A 266 -11.12 -1.61 18.98
C ALA A 266 -12.03 -1.33 17.77
N SER A 267 -11.77 -0.25 17.02
CA SER A 267 -12.51 0.12 15.82
C SER A 267 -12.01 -0.54 14.53
N LYS A 268 -10.97 -1.41 14.62
CA LYS A 268 -10.49 -2.19 13.48
C LYS A 268 -11.65 -3.00 12.87
N PRO A 269 -11.95 -2.83 11.58
CA PRO A 269 -13.08 -3.50 10.99
C PRO A 269 -12.93 -5.02 11.01
N SER A 270 -14.01 -5.70 11.34
CA SER A 270 -14.11 -7.15 11.16
C SER A 270 -14.30 -7.47 9.67
N ARG A 271 -14.08 -8.73 9.29
CA ARG A 271 -14.33 -9.19 7.91
C ARG A 271 -15.77 -8.94 7.45
N LEU A 272 -16.74 -9.02 8.34
CA LEU A 272 -18.13 -8.70 8.04
C LEU A 272 -18.32 -7.21 7.74
N VAL A 273 -17.72 -6.33 8.54
CA VAL A 273 -17.79 -4.88 8.31
C VAL A 273 -17.15 -4.52 6.98
N ASP A 274 -16.01 -5.13 6.63
CA ASP A 274 -15.37 -4.94 5.33
C ASP A 274 -16.27 -5.39 4.17
N LEU A 275 -16.95 -6.53 4.32
CA LEU A 275 -17.87 -7.04 3.31
C LEU A 275 -19.10 -6.14 3.14
N ILE A 276 -19.66 -5.62 4.24
CA ILE A 276 -20.77 -4.65 4.19
C ILE A 276 -20.34 -3.38 3.46
N ARG A 277 -19.16 -2.83 3.77
CA ARG A 277 -18.64 -1.64 3.10
C ARG A 277 -18.37 -1.88 1.61
N MET A 278 -17.88 -3.07 1.26
CA MET A 278 -17.74 -3.47 -0.14
C MET A 278 -19.13 -3.50 -0.82
N ALA A 279 -20.16 -4.03 -0.15
CA ALA A 279 -21.53 -4.09 -0.68
C ALA A 279 -22.17 -2.70 -0.86
N GLU A 280 -21.85 -1.74 0.00
CA GLU A 280 -22.26 -0.33 -0.16
C GLU A 280 -21.65 0.30 -1.42
N PHE A 281 -20.47 -0.14 -1.82
CA PHE A 281 -19.77 0.35 -3.00
C PHE A 281 -20.12 -0.46 -4.26
N ASP A 282 -20.10 -1.80 -4.16
CA ASP A 282 -20.38 -2.74 -5.24
C ASP A 282 -20.93 -4.06 -4.67
N LEU A 283 -22.25 -4.21 -4.75
CA LEU A 283 -22.95 -5.38 -4.21
C LEU A 283 -22.57 -6.68 -4.93
N GLU A 284 -22.40 -6.64 -6.26
CA GLU A 284 -22.07 -7.84 -7.03
C GLU A 284 -20.68 -8.35 -6.66
N GLN A 285 -19.72 -7.44 -6.50
CA GLN A 285 -18.38 -7.74 -6.04
C GLN A 285 -18.39 -8.33 -4.62
N ALA A 286 -19.16 -7.75 -3.70
CA ALA A 286 -19.27 -8.24 -2.33
C ALA A 286 -19.86 -9.66 -2.29
N LEU A 287 -20.90 -9.93 -3.08
CA LEU A 287 -21.49 -11.25 -3.21
C LEU A 287 -20.50 -12.26 -3.83
N ALA A 288 -19.71 -11.86 -4.81
CA ALA A 288 -18.68 -12.72 -5.40
C ALA A 288 -17.61 -13.08 -4.35
N VAL A 289 -17.13 -12.12 -3.56
CA VAL A 289 -16.17 -12.35 -2.48
C VAL A 289 -16.77 -13.24 -1.39
N ALA A 290 -18.03 -13.00 -0.99
CA ALA A 290 -18.71 -13.81 0.00
C ALA A 290 -18.83 -15.28 -0.44
N ARG A 291 -19.23 -15.53 -1.68
CA ARG A 291 -19.33 -16.88 -2.26
C ARG A 291 -17.97 -17.57 -2.34
N GLN A 292 -16.94 -16.88 -2.81
CA GLN A 292 -15.61 -17.43 -2.98
C GLN A 292 -14.96 -17.80 -1.64
N ARG A 293 -15.16 -17.01 -0.62
CA ARG A 293 -14.60 -17.24 0.72
C ARG A 293 -15.41 -18.24 1.54
N GLN A 294 -16.43 -18.87 0.92
CA GLN A 294 -17.31 -19.82 1.60
C GLN A 294 -17.63 -19.29 3.00
N PHE A 295 -18.31 -18.15 3.09
CA PHE A 295 -19.02 -17.83 4.33
C PHE A 295 -19.98 -18.98 4.53
N SER A 296 -19.50 -19.99 5.22
CA SER A 296 -20.19 -21.26 5.39
C SER A 296 -21.53 -21.00 6.06
N LEU A 297 -22.61 -21.32 5.36
CA LEU A 297 -23.95 -21.34 5.96
C LEU A 297 -24.05 -22.38 7.09
N SER A 298 -23.06 -23.26 7.24
CA SER A 298 -23.01 -24.30 8.27
C SER A 298 -22.51 -23.81 9.64
N SER A 299 -21.80 -22.67 9.70
CA SER A 299 -21.43 -21.98 10.96
C SER A 299 -21.30 -20.47 10.74
N PRO A 300 -22.42 -19.75 10.51
CA PRO A 300 -22.38 -18.34 10.22
C PRO A 300 -21.80 -17.49 11.37
N PHE A 301 -21.69 -18.04 12.56
CA PHE A 301 -21.21 -17.33 13.75
C PHE A 301 -19.71 -17.51 14.01
N GLU A 302 -19.10 -18.67 13.68
CA GLU A 302 -17.66 -18.88 13.84
C GLU A 302 -16.85 -18.02 12.87
N ASP A 303 -17.30 -17.90 11.61
CA ASP A 303 -16.64 -17.06 10.59
C ASP A 303 -16.80 -15.56 10.90
N LEU A 304 -17.75 -15.18 11.73
CA LEU A 304 -17.99 -13.79 12.16
C LEU A 304 -17.27 -13.44 13.44
N GLY A 305 -16.58 -14.39 14.09
CA GLY A 305 -15.94 -14.20 15.39
C GLY A 305 -16.94 -13.90 16.52
N ILE A 306 -18.18 -14.34 16.36
CA ILE A 306 -19.21 -14.31 17.39
C ILE A 306 -19.20 -15.70 18.06
N PRO A 307 -19.03 -15.79 19.39
CA PRO A 307 -18.94 -17.05 20.13
C PRO A 307 -20.23 -17.87 20.03
#